data_d38ba7cddaacb6d08ac714a660813a8b
#
_entry.id   d38ba7cddaacb6d08ac714a660813a8b
#
_cell.length_a   1.000
_cell.length_b   1.000
_cell.length_c   1.000
_cell.angle_alpha   90.00
_cell.angle_beta   90.00
_cell.angle_gamma   90.00
#
_symmetry.space_group_name_H-M   'P 1'
#
loop_
_entity.id
_entity.type
_entity.pdbx_description
1 polymer ?
#
loop_
_entity_poly.entity_id
_entity_poly.type
_entity_poly.pdbx_seq_one_letter_code
_entity_poly.pdbx_strand_id
1 'polypeptide(L)'
;NLNFSSRSEFGRATLNILPYLDINDNNVKDEGEAYEFDLDVKVKGASTVKDPKSGVTRIKNLIPYNDYLVELDENSLAEITWRLDQKRIQIGIKPGNSNDLEIPIKVVHEVEGKVILDNEPIGGLKLQFFDLKKNLVKEVISQRDGTFYYSDLKAGSYTFRPDTSQLNILEMIWDNQEGHVQ
;
A
#
# COMPACT_ATOMS: atom_id res chain seq x y z
N ASN A 1 -18.53 -35.22 -41.71
CA ASN A 1 -17.27 -35.12 -40.94
C ASN A 1 -17.37 -33.97 -39.96
N LEU A 2 -17.75 -34.25 -38.71
CA LEU A 2 -17.71 -33.31 -37.59
C LEU A 2 -16.26 -33.23 -37.12
N ASN A 3 -15.61 -32.11 -37.41
CA ASN A 3 -14.28 -31.82 -36.93
C ASN A 3 -14.39 -31.29 -35.48
N PHE A 4 -14.21 -32.17 -34.52
CA PHE A 4 -14.02 -31.74 -33.12
C PHE A 4 -12.61 -31.18 -32.98
N SER A 5 -12.47 -29.86 -32.93
CA SER A 5 -11.22 -29.28 -32.52
C SER A 5 -11.07 -29.54 -31.01
N SER A 6 -10.03 -30.27 -30.65
CA SER A 6 -9.71 -30.70 -29.27
C SER A 6 -9.13 -29.59 -28.40
N ARG A 7 -9.52 -28.35 -28.61
CA ARG A 7 -9.27 -27.23 -27.69
C ARG A 7 -10.56 -26.91 -26.97
N SER A 8 -10.90 -27.73 -25.98
CA SER A 8 -11.95 -27.36 -25.05
C SER A 8 -11.44 -26.22 -24.17
N GLU A 9 -11.81 -25.01 -24.51
CA GLU A 9 -11.78 -23.87 -23.57
C GLU A 9 -12.85 -24.03 -22.47
N PHE A 10 -13.65 -25.08 -22.56
CA PHE A 10 -14.62 -25.46 -21.54
C PHE A 10 -13.89 -25.90 -20.27
N GLY A 11 -14.09 -25.17 -19.18
CA GLY A 11 -13.54 -25.51 -17.87
C GLY A 11 -12.28 -24.71 -17.48
N ARG A 12 -11.94 -23.65 -18.20
CA ARG A 12 -10.91 -22.69 -17.80
C ARG A 12 -11.56 -21.41 -17.30
N ALA A 13 -10.97 -20.81 -16.28
CA ALA A 13 -11.39 -19.54 -15.73
C ALA A 13 -10.40 -18.43 -16.06
N THR A 14 -10.87 -17.21 -15.95
CA THR A 14 -10.07 -15.98 -16.06
C THR A 14 -10.16 -15.21 -14.76
N LEU A 15 -9.07 -14.59 -14.34
CA LEU A 15 -8.99 -13.65 -13.23
C LEU A 15 -8.64 -12.28 -13.78
N ASN A 16 -9.48 -11.27 -13.55
CA ASN A 16 -9.17 -9.88 -13.82
C ASN A 16 -8.52 -9.27 -12.59
N ILE A 17 -7.44 -8.54 -12.80
CA ILE A 17 -6.75 -7.78 -11.77
C ILE A 17 -7.22 -6.33 -11.89
N LEU A 18 -7.76 -5.79 -10.82
CA LEU A 18 -8.39 -4.48 -10.76
C LEU A 18 -7.74 -3.63 -9.64
N PRO A 19 -6.49 -3.15 -9.85
CA PRO A 19 -5.85 -2.26 -8.88
C PRO A 19 -6.57 -0.91 -8.86
N TYR A 20 -6.70 -0.31 -7.69
CA TYR A 20 -7.31 0.99 -7.51
C TYR A 20 -6.58 1.80 -6.44
N LEU A 21 -6.65 3.13 -6.53
CA LEU A 21 -6.08 4.03 -5.53
C LEU A 21 -7.05 4.12 -4.34
N ASP A 22 -6.68 3.50 -3.23
CA ASP A 22 -7.41 3.57 -1.96
C ASP A 22 -6.95 4.81 -1.20
N ILE A 23 -7.64 5.92 -1.43
CA ILE A 23 -7.25 7.24 -0.91
C ILE A 23 -7.55 7.38 0.58
N ASN A 24 -8.58 6.69 1.07
CA ASN A 24 -9.04 6.80 2.46
C ASN A 24 -8.59 5.63 3.36
N ASP A 25 -7.78 4.70 2.82
CA ASP A 25 -7.22 3.52 3.51
C ASP A 25 -8.27 2.59 4.12
N ASN A 26 -9.44 2.44 3.46
CA ASN A 26 -10.52 1.56 3.94
C ASN A 26 -10.55 0.17 3.30
N ASN A 27 -9.72 -0.10 2.29
CA ASN A 27 -9.63 -1.34 1.51
C ASN A 27 -10.92 -1.68 0.73
N VAL A 28 -11.71 -0.69 0.39
CA VAL A 28 -12.93 -0.83 -0.40
C VAL A 28 -12.85 0.17 -1.54
N LYS A 29 -13.14 -0.29 -2.77
CA LYS A 29 -13.19 0.60 -3.93
C LYS A 29 -14.41 1.51 -3.85
N ASP A 30 -14.19 2.77 -3.54
CA ASP A 30 -15.22 3.79 -3.40
C ASP A 30 -15.51 4.53 -4.71
N GLU A 31 -16.65 5.23 -4.75
CA GLU A 31 -16.96 6.16 -5.83
C GLU A 31 -15.98 7.33 -5.80
N GLY A 32 -15.34 7.60 -6.96
CA GLY A 32 -14.31 8.65 -7.09
C GLY A 32 -12.87 8.15 -6.97
N GLU A 33 -12.64 6.95 -6.49
CA GLU A 33 -11.32 6.34 -6.55
C GLU A 33 -11.03 5.77 -7.94
N ALA A 34 -9.83 6.04 -8.46
CA ALA A 34 -9.47 5.63 -9.81
C ALA A 34 -8.90 4.21 -9.83
N TYR A 35 -9.19 3.46 -10.89
CA TYR A 35 -8.43 2.25 -11.20
C TYR A 35 -7.06 2.63 -11.75
N GLU A 36 -6.03 1.88 -11.33
CA GLU A 36 -4.65 2.04 -11.76
C GLU A 36 -4.13 0.71 -12.35
N PHE A 37 -3.87 0.69 -13.65
CA PHE A 37 -3.59 -0.55 -14.36
C PHE A 37 -2.10 -0.81 -14.65
N ASP A 38 -1.18 0.00 -14.12
CA ASP A 38 0.26 -0.17 -14.35
C ASP A 38 0.95 -1.14 -13.38
N LEU A 39 0.16 -1.87 -12.59
CA LEU A 39 0.65 -2.91 -11.70
C LEU A 39 1.02 -4.19 -12.46
N ASP A 40 2.27 -4.59 -12.40
CA ASP A 40 2.75 -5.86 -12.94
C ASP A 40 2.40 -7.03 -12.00
N VAL A 41 1.87 -8.09 -12.62
CA VAL A 41 1.36 -9.26 -11.89
C VAL A 41 1.91 -10.56 -12.49
N LYS A 42 2.30 -11.49 -11.62
CA LYS A 42 2.77 -12.83 -12.00
C LYS A 42 1.96 -13.90 -11.28
N VAL A 43 1.57 -14.94 -12.03
CA VAL A 43 0.93 -16.14 -11.48
C VAL A 43 1.59 -17.38 -12.06
N LYS A 44 2.12 -18.24 -11.21
CA LYS A 44 2.80 -19.45 -11.65
C LYS A 44 1.83 -20.40 -12.35
N GLY A 45 2.20 -20.85 -13.55
CA GLY A 45 1.41 -21.81 -14.33
C GLY A 45 0.22 -21.22 -15.08
N ALA A 46 0.10 -19.90 -15.15
CA ALA A 46 -0.92 -19.18 -15.89
C ALA A 46 -0.30 -18.19 -16.89
N SER A 47 -1.09 -17.70 -17.83
CA SER A 47 -0.67 -16.67 -18.77
C SER A 47 -1.30 -15.32 -18.40
N THR A 48 -0.47 -14.30 -18.34
CA THR A 48 -0.88 -12.92 -18.07
C THR A 48 -0.98 -12.16 -19.38
N VAL A 49 -2.09 -11.46 -19.60
CA VAL A 49 -2.34 -10.62 -20.79
C VAL A 49 -2.92 -9.29 -20.34
N LYS A 50 -2.24 -8.19 -20.69
CA LYS A 50 -2.77 -6.83 -20.51
C LYS A 50 -3.66 -6.48 -21.71
N ASP A 51 -4.89 -6.07 -21.45
CA ASP A 51 -5.82 -5.62 -22.49
C ASP A 51 -5.39 -4.21 -22.97
N PRO A 52 -5.04 -4.02 -24.24
CA PRO A 52 -4.51 -2.75 -24.73
C PRO A 52 -5.54 -1.61 -24.74
N LYS A 53 -6.83 -1.92 -24.64
CA LYS A 53 -7.90 -0.91 -24.64
C LYS A 53 -8.30 -0.46 -23.26
N SER A 54 -8.46 -1.41 -22.34
CA SER A 54 -8.91 -1.13 -20.96
C SER A 54 -7.76 -1.03 -19.97
N GLY A 55 -6.56 -1.48 -20.32
CA GLY A 55 -5.43 -1.59 -19.38
C GLY A 55 -5.54 -2.76 -18.40
N VAL A 56 -6.68 -3.43 -18.33
CA VAL A 56 -6.93 -4.52 -17.37
C VAL A 56 -5.99 -5.70 -17.61
N THR A 57 -5.30 -6.13 -16.58
CA THR A 57 -4.51 -7.36 -16.61
C THR A 57 -5.40 -8.56 -16.37
N ARG A 58 -5.39 -9.50 -17.32
CA ARG A 58 -6.14 -10.76 -17.26
C ARG A 58 -5.22 -11.95 -17.15
N ILE A 59 -5.47 -12.77 -16.16
CA ILE A 59 -4.78 -14.05 -15.97
C ILE A 59 -5.66 -15.16 -16.53
N LYS A 60 -5.19 -15.83 -17.56
CA LYS A 60 -5.95 -16.82 -18.34
C LYS A 60 -5.51 -18.24 -18.03
N ASN A 61 -6.32 -19.20 -18.48
CA ASN A 61 -6.05 -20.63 -18.36
C ASN A 61 -6.03 -21.18 -16.93
N LEU A 62 -6.71 -20.52 -16.01
CA LEU A 62 -6.84 -20.97 -14.62
C LEU A 62 -7.79 -22.18 -14.54
N ILE A 63 -7.45 -23.13 -13.69
CA ILE A 63 -8.29 -24.30 -13.39
C ILE A 63 -9.22 -23.92 -12.24
N PRO A 64 -10.54 -23.98 -12.41
CA PRO A 64 -11.49 -23.75 -11.33
C PRO A 64 -11.24 -24.67 -10.13
N TYR A 65 -11.63 -24.20 -8.93
CA TYR A 65 -11.46 -24.88 -7.64
C TYR A 65 -10.01 -25.07 -7.18
N ASN A 66 -9.04 -24.47 -7.89
CA ASN A 66 -7.65 -24.43 -7.47
C ASN A 66 -7.32 -23.05 -6.88
N ASP A 67 -6.39 -23.07 -5.94
CA ASP A 67 -5.79 -21.85 -5.39
C ASP A 67 -4.57 -21.43 -6.20
N TYR A 68 -4.44 -20.14 -6.41
CA TYR A 68 -3.32 -19.54 -7.11
C TYR A 68 -2.68 -18.45 -6.24
N LEU A 69 -1.36 -18.40 -6.28
CA LEU A 69 -0.60 -17.29 -5.68
C LEU A 69 -0.40 -16.23 -6.74
N VAL A 70 -0.98 -15.06 -6.51
CA VAL A 70 -0.79 -13.85 -7.30
C VAL A 70 0.35 -13.06 -6.68
N GLU A 71 1.42 -12.84 -7.42
CA GLU A 71 2.56 -12.02 -7.00
C GLU A 71 2.45 -10.66 -7.68
N LEU A 72 2.53 -9.59 -6.89
CA LEU A 72 2.41 -8.19 -7.31
C LEU A 72 3.78 -7.53 -7.25
N ASP A 73 4.16 -6.81 -8.30
CA ASP A 73 5.42 -6.05 -8.32
C ASP A 73 5.15 -4.58 -7.98
N GLU A 74 5.36 -4.21 -6.73
CA GLU A 74 5.19 -2.83 -6.26
C GLU A 74 6.08 -1.83 -7.02
N ASN A 75 7.24 -2.26 -7.52
CA ASN A 75 8.15 -1.37 -8.25
C ASN A 75 7.63 -1.00 -9.66
N SER A 76 6.57 -1.67 -10.13
CA SER A 76 5.92 -1.33 -11.40
C SER A 76 4.90 -0.20 -11.26
N LEU A 77 4.54 0.19 -10.03
CA LEU A 77 3.62 1.30 -9.80
C LEU A 77 4.19 2.63 -10.34
N ALA A 78 3.31 3.47 -10.90
CA ALA A 78 3.71 4.70 -11.56
C ALA A 78 4.30 5.74 -10.60
N GLU A 79 3.84 5.76 -9.34
CA GLU A 79 4.25 6.77 -8.37
C GLU A 79 5.03 6.15 -7.21
N ILE A 80 6.11 6.83 -6.83
CA ILE A 80 6.98 6.41 -5.72
C ILE A 80 6.29 6.43 -4.35
N THR A 81 5.21 7.17 -4.25
CA THR A 81 4.39 7.29 -3.03
C THR A 81 3.29 6.24 -2.93
N TRP A 82 3.21 5.31 -3.88
CA TRP A 82 2.23 4.25 -3.87
C TRP A 82 2.79 2.98 -3.25
N ARG A 83 1.98 2.31 -2.43
CA ARG A 83 2.36 1.09 -1.69
C ARG A 83 1.30 0.02 -1.81
N LEU A 84 1.77 -1.23 -1.72
CA LEU A 84 0.91 -2.41 -1.58
C LEU A 84 1.03 -2.95 -0.16
N ASP A 85 -0.09 -3.10 0.55
CA ASP A 85 -0.08 -3.75 1.87
C ASP A 85 0.31 -5.23 1.76
N GLN A 86 -0.03 -5.88 0.64
CA GLN A 86 0.30 -7.26 0.36
C GLN A 86 0.92 -7.38 -1.04
N LYS A 87 2.09 -7.99 -1.12
CA LYS A 87 2.78 -8.29 -2.40
C LYS A 87 2.46 -9.68 -2.93
N ARG A 88 1.74 -10.48 -2.15
CA ARG A 88 1.31 -11.85 -2.51
C ARG A 88 -0.10 -12.10 -1.99
N ILE A 89 -0.97 -12.52 -2.89
CA ILE A 89 -2.38 -12.80 -2.57
C ILE A 89 -2.70 -14.22 -3.02
N GLN A 90 -3.19 -15.04 -2.11
CA GLN A 90 -3.72 -16.35 -2.46
C GLN A 90 -5.20 -16.23 -2.77
N ILE A 91 -5.62 -16.73 -3.94
CA ILE A 91 -7.00 -16.67 -4.40
C ILE A 91 -7.48 -18.01 -4.92
N GLY A 92 -8.64 -18.47 -4.45
CA GLY A 92 -9.36 -19.63 -4.98
C GLY A 92 -10.19 -19.25 -6.21
N ILE A 93 -10.00 -19.95 -7.31
CA ILE A 93 -10.71 -19.66 -8.56
C ILE A 93 -12.04 -20.38 -8.61
N LYS A 94 -13.12 -19.60 -8.76
CA LYS A 94 -14.47 -20.13 -8.93
C LYS A 94 -14.73 -20.50 -10.41
N PRO A 95 -15.57 -21.49 -10.67
CA PRO A 95 -16.02 -21.79 -12.02
C PRO A 95 -16.89 -20.63 -12.55
N GLY A 96 -16.72 -20.29 -13.82
CA GLY A 96 -17.45 -19.19 -14.46
C GLY A 96 -16.52 -18.35 -15.33
N ASN A 97 -17.11 -17.35 -15.98
CA ASN A 97 -16.42 -16.63 -17.03
C ASN A 97 -15.39 -15.62 -16.52
N SER A 98 -15.56 -15.09 -15.31
CA SER A 98 -14.67 -14.07 -14.76
C SER A 98 -14.64 -14.11 -13.24
N ASN A 99 -13.45 -13.98 -12.70
CA ASN A 99 -13.20 -13.68 -11.30
C ASN A 99 -12.50 -12.32 -11.27
N ASP A 100 -12.88 -11.46 -10.35
CA ASP A 100 -12.29 -10.14 -10.19
C ASP A 100 -11.51 -10.10 -8.87
N LEU A 101 -10.30 -9.55 -8.90
CA LEU A 101 -9.47 -9.30 -7.74
C LEU A 101 -9.18 -7.81 -7.69
N GLU A 102 -9.86 -7.14 -6.78
CA GLU A 102 -9.58 -5.74 -6.45
C GLU A 102 -8.35 -5.66 -5.55
N ILE A 103 -7.42 -4.76 -5.89
CA ILE A 103 -6.14 -4.60 -5.18
C ILE A 103 -6.04 -3.13 -4.75
N PRO A 104 -6.14 -2.83 -3.44
CA PRO A 104 -5.96 -1.48 -2.95
C PRO A 104 -4.48 -1.07 -3.07
N ILE A 105 -4.23 0.05 -3.73
CA ILE A 105 -2.96 0.75 -3.76
C ILE A 105 -3.07 1.92 -2.78
N LYS A 106 -2.26 1.91 -1.74
CA LYS A 106 -2.23 2.95 -0.71
C LYS A 106 -1.40 4.13 -1.17
N VAL A 107 -1.90 5.33 -0.94
CA VAL A 107 -1.13 6.56 -1.12
C VAL A 107 -0.47 6.90 0.20
N VAL A 108 0.86 7.00 0.21
CA VAL A 108 1.62 7.42 1.40
C VAL A 108 2.14 8.83 1.21
N HIS A 109 2.31 9.52 2.33
CA HIS A 109 2.76 10.90 2.40
C HIS A 109 4.10 11.00 3.12
N GLU A 110 4.78 12.08 2.85
CA GLU A 110 6.03 12.43 3.50
C GLU A 110 5.75 13.45 4.62
N VAL A 111 6.47 13.31 5.70
CA VAL A 111 6.53 14.29 6.77
C VAL A 111 7.98 14.63 7.07
N GLU A 112 8.28 15.91 7.11
CA GLU A 112 9.58 16.42 7.50
C GLU A 112 9.44 17.54 8.52
N GLY A 113 10.47 17.76 9.30
CA GLY A 113 10.48 18.84 10.27
C GLY A 113 11.84 18.98 10.93
N LYS A 114 11.91 19.91 11.88
CA LYS A 114 13.12 20.19 12.64
C LYS A 114 12.82 20.34 14.13
N VAL A 115 13.61 19.66 14.93
CA VAL A 115 13.57 19.79 16.40
C VAL A 115 14.59 20.83 16.83
N ILE A 116 14.14 21.81 17.56
CA ILE A 116 14.97 22.89 18.11
C ILE A 116 14.66 23.11 19.60
N LEU A 117 15.67 23.41 20.39
CA LEU A 117 15.55 23.86 21.76
C LEU A 117 16.44 25.09 21.92
N ASP A 118 15.88 26.19 22.45
CA ASP A 118 16.61 27.46 22.65
C ASP A 118 17.33 27.96 21.38
N ASN A 119 16.72 27.79 20.22
CA ASN A 119 17.24 28.07 18.87
C ASN A 119 18.38 27.14 18.37
N GLU A 120 18.73 26.13 19.14
CA GLU A 120 19.74 25.14 18.74
C GLU A 120 19.08 23.84 18.24
N PRO A 121 19.61 23.21 17.19
CA PRO A 121 19.07 21.95 16.70
C PRO A 121 19.36 20.79 17.66
N ILE A 122 18.36 19.95 17.88
CA ILE A 122 18.48 18.74 18.71
C ILE A 122 18.51 17.49 17.85
N GLY A 123 19.65 16.83 17.80
CA GLY A 123 19.80 15.52 17.17
C GLY A 123 19.67 14.39 18.18
N GLY A 124 19.21 13.24 17.70
CA GLY A 124 19.04 12.02 18.49
C GLY A 124 17.74 11.98 19.31
N LEU A 125 16.85 12.96 19.17
CA LEU A 125 15.56 12.94 19.84
C LEU A 125 14.60 12.04 19.09
N LYS A 126 13.95 11.10 19.82
CA LYS A 126 12.93 10.22 19.30
C LYS A 126 11.57 10.92 19.27
N LEU A 127 10.96 11.00 18.10
CA LEU A 127 9.62 11.50 17.87
C LEU A 127 8.68 10.32 17.63
N GLN A 128 7.56 10.29 18.34
CA GLN A 128 6.54 9.25 18.26
C GLN A 128 5.30 9.80 17.57
N PHE A 129 4.85 9.14 16.51
CA PHE A 129 3.63 9.48 15.78
C PHE A 129 2.50 8.56 16.23
N PHE A 130 1.35 9.14 16.51
CA PHE A 130 0.16 8.42 16.98
C PHE A 130 -1.02 8.69 16.06
N ASP A 131 -1.85 7.66 15.83
CA ASP A 131 -3.14 7.80 15.17
C ASP A 131 -4.18 8.47 16.09
N LEU A 132 -5.39 8.74 15.56
CA LEU A 132 -6.50 9.31 16.34
C LEU A 132 -6.97 8.41 17.49
N LYS A 133 -6.65 7.11 17.46
CA LYS A 133 -6.95 6.16 18.55
C LYS A 133 -5.82 6.08 19.58
N LYS A 134 -4.79 6.95 19.43
CA LYS A 134 -3.58 6.98 20.27
C LYS A 134 -2.71 5.73 20.17
N ASN A 135 -2.81 4.96 19.10
CA ASN A 135 -1.85 3.89 18.83
C ASN A 135 -0.57 4.49 18.27
N LEU A 136 0.57 3.98 18.74
CA LEU A 136 1.86 4.33 18.17
C LEU A 136 1.97 3.76 16.76
N VAL A 137 2.11 4.63 15.77
CA VAL A 137 2.23 4.28 14.34
C VAL A 137 3.69 4.18 13.95
N LYS A 138 4.49 5.16 14.36
CA LYS A 138 5.91 5.26 13.97
C LYS A 138 6.75 6.00 14.99
N GLU A 139 8.03 5.62 15.05
CA GLU A 139 9.08 6.38 15.73
C GLU A 139 10.12 6.84 14.70
N VAL A 140 10.52 8.11 14.81
CA VAL A 140 11.54 8.73 13.96
C VAL A 140 12.56 9.41 14.87
N ILE A 141 13.84 9.34 14.53
CA ILE A 141 14.91 9.97 15.30
C ILE A 141 15.41 11.19 14.54
N SER A 142 15.49 12.35 15.22
CA SER A 142 16.06 13.56 14.61
C SER A 142 17.53 13.37 14.30
N GLN A 143 17.96 13.91 13.16
CA GLN A 143 19.35 13.91 12.71
C GLN A 143 20.18 14.93 13.52
N ARG A 144 21.48 14.94 13.33
CA ARG A 144 22.41 15.80 14.08
C ARG A 144 22.08 17.31 13.96
N ASP A 145 21.50 17.71 12.82
CA ASP A 145 21.07 19.07 12.53
C ASP A 145 19.61 19.36 12.99
N GLY A 146 19.03 18.44 13.77
CA GLY A 146 17.68 18.50 14.29
C GLY A 146 16.60 18.06 13.28
N THR A 147 16.92 17.83 12.02
CA THR A 147 15.93 17.44 11.01
C THR A 147 15.41 16.03 11.25
N PHE A 148 14.16 15.79 10.91
CA PHE A 148 13.58 14.45 10.82
C PHE A 148 12.77 14.33 9.53
N TYR A 149 12.68 13.09 9.03
CA TYR A 149 11.99 12.76 7.80
C TYR A 149 11.37 11.36 7.89
N TYR A 150 10.15 11.22 7.36
CA TYR A 150 9.49 9.93 7.20
C TYR A 150 8.59 9.94 5.95
N SER A 151 8.67 8.91 5.09
CA SER A 151 8.06 8.88 3.76
C SER A 151 6.94 7.87 3.56
N ASP A 152 6.53 7.14 4.59
CA ASP A 152 5.52 6.08 4.47
C ASP A 152 4.30 6.31 5.38
N LEU A 153 3.92 7.58 5.57
CA LEU A 153 2.75 7.91 6.38
C LEU A 153 1.48 7.73 5.53
N LYS A 154 0.59 6.82 5.92
CA LYS A 154 -0.69 6.62 5.26
C LYS A 154 -1.58 7.86 5.38
N ALA A 155 -2.58 7.99 4.50
CA ALA A 155 -3.58 9.05 4.63
C ALA A 155 -4.26 9.00 6.01
N GLY A 156 -4.39 10.15 6.66
CA GLY A 156 -5.00 10.23 7.99
C GLY A 156 -4.51 11.43 8.78
N SER A 157 -5.07 11.60 9.99
CA SER A 157 -4.65 12.63 10.94
C SER A 157 -3.80 11.99 12.04
N TYR A 158 -2.68 12.61 12.31
CA TYR A 158 -1.72 12.11 13.30
C TYR A 158 -1.34 13.21 14.27
N THR A 159 -1.03 12.81 15.50
CA THR A 159 -0.35 13.64 16.48
C THR A 159 1.07 13.12 16.67
N PHE A 160 2.02 14.01 16.92
CA PHE A 160 3.37 13.58 17.24
C PHE A 160 3.92 14.31 18.46
N ARG A 161 4.77 13.60 19.19
CA ARG A 161 5.44 14.13 20.39
C ARG A 161 6.79 13.45 20.58
N PRO A 162 7.72 14.05 21.32
CA PRO A 162 8.92 13.36 21.76
C PRO A 162 8.62 12.18 22.69
N ASP A 163 9.51 11.19 22.69
CA ASP A 163 9.49 10.10 23.67
C ASP A 163 9.68 10.65 25.09
N THR A 164 8.66 10.48 25.93
CA THR A 164 8.65 10.98 27.31
C THR A 164 9.74 10.40 28.17
N SER A 165 10.13 9.15 27.93
CA SER A 165 11.23 8.49 28.66
C SER A 165 12.56 9.17 28.35
N GLN A 166 12.79 9.52 27.08
CA GLN A 166 13.99 10.22 26.65
C GLN A 166 14.03 11.67 27.19
N LEU A 167 12.89 12.39 27.16
CA LEU A 167 12.79 13.72 27.76
C LEU A 167 13.15 13.73 29.24
N ASN A 168 12.66 12.74 30.01
CA ASN A 168 12.99 12.60 31.42
C ASN A 168 14.49 12.39 31.66
N ILE A 169 15.15 11.58 30.83
CA ILE A 169 16.61 11.33 30.93
C ILE A 169 17.41 12.61 30.60
N LEU A 170 16.92 13.39 29.65
CA LEU A 170 17.56 14.63 29.20
C LEU A 170 17.18 15.85 30.02
N GLU A 171 16.34 15.67 31.05
CA GLU A 171 15.79 16.77 31.89
C GLU A 171 15.09 17.87 31.08
N MET A 172 14.48 17.47 29.94
CA MET A 172 13.77 18.37 29.03
C MET A 172 12.27 18.37 29.32
N ILE A 173 11.65 19.53 29.11
CA ILE A 173 10.19 19.69 29.18
C ILE A 173 9.68 19.92 27.75
N TRP A 174 8.67 19.16 27.35
CA TRP A 174 7.92 19.41 26.13
C TRP A 174 6.77 20.36 26.43
N ASP A 175 6.81 21.54 25.85
CA ASP A 175 5.73 22.51 25.96
C ASP A 175 4.65 22.16 24.94
N ASN A 176 3.64 21.52 25.39
CA ASN A 176 2.45 20.89 24.82
C ASN A 176 1.86 21.49 23.52
N GLN A 177 2.66 21.83 22.53
CA GLN A 177 2.17 22.03 21.18
C GLN A 177 2.18 20.67 20.48
N GLU A 178 1.06 19.96 20.49
CA GLU A 178 0.87 18.79 19.65
C GLU A 178 0.98 19.25 18.20
N GLY A 179 1.99 18.72 17.49
CA GLY A 179 2.07 18.88 16.06
C GLY A 179 1.00 18.01 15.40
N HIS A 180 0.20 18.59 14.51
CA HIS A 180 -0.78 17.86 13.71
C HIS A 180 -0.27 17.72 12.28
N VAL A 181 -0.34 16.50 11.74
CA VAL A 181 -0.10 16.20 10.32
C VAL A 181 -1.43 15.74 9.75
N GLN A 182 -1.88 16.40 8.69
CA GLN A 182 -3.11 16.06 7.96
C GLN A 182 -2.76 15.55 6.56
#